data_d0451745360319a3edaefa9c32c314ba
#
_entry.id   d0451745360319a3edaefa9c32c314ba
#
_cell.length_a   1.000
_cell.length_b   1.000
_cell.length_c   1.000
_cell.angle_alpha   90.00
_cell.angle_beta   90.00
_cell.angle_gamma   90.00
#
_symmetry.space_group_name_H-M   'P 1'
#
loop_
_entity.id
_entity.type
_entity.pdbx_description
1 polymer ?
#
loop_
_entity_poly.entity_id
_entity_poly.type
_entity_poly.pdbx_seq_one_letter_code
_entity_poly.pdbx_strand_id
1 'polypeptide(L)'
;REIDTKKLYYGFPVILIGYKDPKWRYNVTTSSSSYSLGDMITVGIRTNSNAEKNIKEYKEFTVNIPCQEILNKVEIAGFHPGQNKIGMADITYDPGKYVDAPILDECILSIECKVEHIVEYGGYTNFVASIKRRVVEESVIDEEGKLKGVEFNPIYFVGDEYQRVYRYFNDESRNLGDNIGCSAEDDGPTCG
;
A
#
# COMPACT_ATOMS: atom_id res chain seq x y z
N ARG A 1 14.03 -18.94 -20.79
CA ARG A 1 14.76 -19.63 -19.71
C ARG A 1 13.94 -19.59 -18.45
N GLU A 2 13.78 -20.73 -17.80
CA GLU A 2 13.13 -20.81 -16.49
C GLU A 2 14.07 -20.26 -15.40
N ILE A 3 13.47 -19.69 -14.33
CA ILE A 3 14.16 -19.31 -13.11
C ILE A 3 13.56 -20.09 -11.95
N ASP A 4 14.41 -20.59 -11.06
CA ASP A 4 13.98 -21.29 -9.84
C ASP A 4 13.91 -20.30 -8.69
N THR A 5 12.71 -19.78 -8.43
CA THR A 5 12.45 -18.89 -7.31
C THR A 5 11.04 -19.09 -6.78
N LYS A 6 10.89 -19.06 -5.45
CA LYS A 6 9.59 -19.15 -4.77
C LYS A 6 8.90 -17.79 -4.63
N LYS A 7 9.64 -16.71 -4.86
CA LYS A 7 9.13 -15.34 -4.76
C LYS A 7 9.69 -14.51 -5.89
N LEU A 8 8.82 -13.82 -6.59
CA LEU A 8 9.18 -12.91 -7.66
C LEU A 8 8.47 -11.57 -7.45
N TYR A 9 9.25 -10.50 -7.45
CA TYR A 9 8.77 -9.12 -7.31
C TYR A 9 9.09 -8.36 -8.61
N TYR A 10 8.07 -8.07 -9.38
CA TYR A 10 8.18 -7.44 -10.71
C TYR A 10 7.66 -6.00 -10.73
N GLY A 11 7.86 -5.27 -9.62
CA GLY A 11 7.40 -3.90 -9.47
C GLY A 11 6.16 -3.79 -8.58
N PHE A 12 6.17 -4.46 -7.42
CA PHE A 12 5.11 -4.31 -6.43
C PHE A 12 5.28 -3.03 -5.61
N PRO A 13 4.23 -2.22 -5.44
CA PRO A 13 4.33 -1.04 -4.58
C PRO A 13 4.60 -1.43 -3.13
N VAL A 14 5.49 -0.72 -2.47
CA VAL A 14 5.69 -0.84 -1.03
C VAL A 14 4.59 -0.07 -0.32
N ILE A 15 3.94 -0.70 0.64
CA ILE A 15 2.86 -0.12 1.41
C ILE A 15 3.08 -0.31 2.91
N LEU A 16 2.62 0.66 3.70
CA LEU A 16 2.49 0.56 5.14
C LEU A 16 1.02 0.30 5.49
N ILE A 17 0.74 -0.84 6.09
CA ILE A 17 -0.61 -1.20 6.53
C ILE A 17 -0.75 -0.80 7.99
N GLY A 18 -1.58 0.20 8.26
CA GLY A 18 -1.95 0.65 9.59
C GLY A 18 -3.14 -0.15 10.12
N TYR A 19 -3.10 -0.56 11.37
CA TYR A 19 -4.16 -1.37 11.98
C TYR A 19 -4.30 -1.09 13.47
N LYS A 20 -5.50 -1.36 14.00
CA LYS A 20 -5.77 -1.32 15.45
C LYS A 20 -4.98 -2.40 16.15
N ASP A 21 -4.35 -2.04 17.28
CA ASP A 21 -3.60 -2.97 18.12
C ASP A 21 -4.02 -2.78 19.58
N PRO A 22 -4.51 -3.83 20.26
CA PRO A 22 -5.02 -3.69 21.63
C PRO A 22 -3.95 -3.31 22.65
N LYS A 23 -2.66 -3.56 22.35
CA LYS A 23 -1.55 -3.25 23.25
C LYS A 23 -1.06 -1.81 23.11
N TRP A 24 -1.05 -1.27 21.88
CA TRP A 24 -0.47 0.04 21.57
C TRP A 24 -1.45 1.02 20.92
N ARG A 25 -2.74 0.70 20.96
CA ARG A 25 -3.82 1.38 20.25
C ARG A 25 -3.76 1.17 18.74
N TYR A 26 -2.64 1.49 18.13
CA TYR A 26 -2.38 1.28 16.71
C TYR A 26 -0.98 0.72 16.49
N ASN A 27 -0.81 0.06 15.36
CA ASN A 27 0.49 -0.41 14.90
C ASN A 27 0.53 -0.41 13.36
N VAL A 28 1.69 -0.72 12.81
CA VAL A 28 1.93 -0.69 11.37
C VAL A 28 2.72 -1.93 10.93
N THR A 29 2.58 -2.33 9.68
CA THR A 29 3.42 -3.34 9.06
C THR A 29 3.68 -3.02 7.61
N THR A 30 4.86 -3.39 7.10
CA THR A 30 5.20 -3.23 5.69
C THR A 30 4.74 -4.44 4.89
N SER A 31 4.15 -4.19 3.74
CA SER A 31 3.81 -5.19 2.73
C SER A 31 4.09 -4.62 1.33
N SER A 32 4.02 -5.49 0.32
CA SER A 32 4.07 -5.10 -1.09
C SER A 32 3.03 -5.85 -1.94
N SER A 33 2.17 -6.61 -1.29
CA SER A 33 1.16 -7.43 -1.98
C SER A 33 -0.18 -6.71 -1.94
N SER A 34 -0.42 -5.86 -2.93
CA SER A 34 -1.68 -5.11 -3.04
C SER A 34 -2.05 -4.80 -4.47
N TYR A 35 -3.34 -4.69 -4.71
CA TYR A 35 -3.91 -4.09 -5.93
C TYR A 35 -5.30 -3.52 -5.62
N SER A 36 -5.74 -2.55 -6.42
CA SER A 36 -7.08 -1.98 -6.29
C SER A 36 -7.78 -1.92 -7.65
N LEU A 37 -9.10 -2.09 -7.61
CA LEU A 37 -10.00 -1.98 -8.76
C LEU A 37 -11.27 -1.25 -8.31
N GLY A 38 -11.49 -0.05 -8.82
CA GLY A 38 -12.61 0.79 -8.39
C GLY A 38 -12.56 1.07 -6.88
N ASP A 39 -13.62 0.75 -6.16
CA ASP A 39 -13.72 0.92 -4.70
C ASP A 39 -13.36 -0.35 -3.90
N MET A 40 -12.63 -1.28 -4.52
CA MET A 40 -12.10 -2.48 -3.88
C MET A 40 -10.58 -2.43 -3.85
N ILE A 41 -10.00 -2.90 -2.75
CA ILE A 41 -8.57 -3.14 -2.61
C ILE A 41 -8.32 -4.52 -2.01
N THR A 42 -7.28 -5.20 -2.50
CA THR A 42 -6.80 -6.45 -1.89
C THR A 42 -5.39 -6.24 -1.35
N VAL A 43 -5.14 -6.71 -0.12
CA VAL A 43 -3.81 -6.75 0.48
C VAL A 43 -3.48 -8.14 0.98
N GLY A 44 -2.24 -8.59 0.74
CA GLY A 44 -1.73 -9.87 1.18
C GLY A 44 -0.76 -9.71 2.38
N ILE A 45 -0.98 -10.48 3.44
CA ILE A 45 -0.16 -10.47 4.65
C ILE A 45 0.16 -11.91 5.06
N ARG A 46 1.32 -12.14 5.69
CA ARG A 46 1.67 -13.46 6.24
C ARG A 46 0.65 -13.88 7.30
N THR A 47 0.09 -15.08 7.15
CA THR A 47 -0.82 -15.70 8.12
C THR A 47 -0.15 -15.85 9.50
N ASN A 48 -0.90 -15.66 10.57
CA ASN A 48 -0.45 -15.66 11.97
C ASN A 48 0.49 -14.49 12.37
N SER A 49 0.65 -13.47 11.53
CA SER A 49 1.31 -12.24 11.97
C SER A 49 0.43 -11.42 12.91
N ASN A 50 1.02 -10.51 13.69
CA ASN A 50 0.26 -9.62 14.57
C ASN A 50 -0.73 -8.75 13.79
N ALA A 51 -0.30 -8.21 12.64
CA ALA A 51 -1.18 -7.43 11.77
C ALA A 51 -2.36 -8.25 11.26
N GLU A 52 -2.10 -9.47 10.79
CA GLU A 52 -3.14 -10.35 10.25
C GLU A 52 -4.20 -10.69 11.30
N LYS A 53 -3.80 -11.03 12.52
CA LYS A 53 -4.72 -11.35 13.61
C LYS A 53 -5.61 -10.18 13.98
N ASN A 54 -5.02 -8.99 14.12
CA ASN A 54 -5.77 -7.79 14.47
C ASN A 54 -6.71 -7.33 13.33
N ILE A 55 -6.26 -7.38 12.07
CA ILE A 55 -7.12 -7.05 10.94
C ILE A 55 -8.28 -8.05 10.79
N LYS A 56 -8.05 -9.33 11.07
CA LYS A 56 -9.13 -10.33 11.12
C LYS A 56 -10.16 -10.02 12.21
N GLU A 57 -9.71 -9.56 13.36
CA GLU A 57 -10.58 -9.25 14.51
C GLU A 57 -11.38 -7.97 14.27
N TYR A 58 -10.70 -6.88 13.95
CA TYR A 58 -11.34 -5.56 13.85
C TYR A 58 -11.96 -5.27 12.48
N LYS A 59 -11.58 -6.02 11.44
CA LYS A 59 -12.09 -5.86 10.05
C LYS A 59 -11.81 -4.49 9.43
N GLU A 60 -10.83 -3.77 9.95
CA GLU A 60 -10.49 -2.42 9.53
C GLU A 60 -8.96 -2.26 9.46
N PHE A 61 -8.51 -1.51 8.46
CA PHE A 61 -7.11 -1.16 8.30
C PHE A 61 -6.96 0.06 7.38
N THR A 62 -5.76 0.61 7.33
CA THR A 62 -5.38 1.61 6.34
C THR A 62 -4.24 1.10 5.47
N VAL A 63 -4.22 1.53 4.21
CA VAL A 63 -3.08 1.39 3.32
C VAL A 63 -2.46 2.77 3.13
N ASN A 64 -1.20 2.91 3.50
CA ASN A 64 -0.47 4.17 3.42
C ASN A 64 0.70 3.98 2.47
N ILE A 65 0.84 4.85 1.49
CA ILE A 65 1.86 4.80 0.44
C ILE A 65 3.02 5.70 0.85
N PRO A 66 4.19 5.14 1.22
CA PRO A 66 5.34 5.92 1.62
C PRO A 66 6.10 6.48 0.43
N CYS A 67 6.80 7.60 0.65
CA CYS A 67 7.84 8.12 -0.22
C CYS A 67 9.24 7.63 0.22
N GLN A 68 10.26 7.91 -0.59
CA GLN A 68 11.62 7.43 -0.30
C GLN A 68 12.25 8.07 0.95
N GLU A 69 11.81 9.25 1.34
CA GLU A 69 12.33 10.02 2.48
C GLU A 69 12.14 9.26 3.80
N ILE A 70 11.09 8.42 3.89
CA ILE A 70 10.77 7.63 5.10
C ILE A 70 11.16 6.16 4.98
N LEU A 71 12.07 5.80 4.08
CA LEU A 71 12.46 4.40 3.84
C LEU A 71 12.96 3.69 5.10
N ASN A 72 13.67 4.39 5.98
CA ASN A 72 14.08 3.85 7.27
C ASN A 72 12.88 3.42 8.15
N LYS A 73 11.80 4.19 8.15
CA LYS A 73 10.56 3.87 8.89
C LYS A 73 9.84 2.67 8.26
N VAL A 74 9.85 2.59 6.93
CA VAL A 74 9.35 1.43 6.17
C VAL A 74 10.07 0.14 6.58
N GLU A 75 11.40 0.18 6.72
CA GLU A 75 12.18 -0.98 7.13
C GLU A 75 11.93 -1.37 8.59
N ILE A 76 11.87 -0.41 9.51
CA ILE A 76 11.51 -0.66 10.91
C ILE A 76 10.14 -1.34 10.99
N ALA A 77 9.15 -0.85 10.25
CA ALA A 77 7.82 -1.44 10.19
C ALA A 77 7.80 -2.88 9.64
N GLY A 78 8.76 -3.23 8.78
CA GLY A 78 8.88 -4.56 8.17
C GLY A 78 9.68 -5.57 8.99
N PHE A 79 10.73 -5.14 9.71
CA PHE A 79 11.72 -6.04 10.32
C PHE A 79 11.54 -6.31 11.82
N HIS A 80 10.56 -5.70 12.50
CA HIS A 80 10.37 -5.86 13.95
C HIS A 80 9.00 -6.51 14.29
N PRO A 81 8.82 -7.83 14.06
CA PRO A 81 7.55 -8.49 14.33
C PRO A 81 7.18 -8.44 15.81
N GLY A 82 5.90 -8.20 16.11
CA GLY A 82 5.37 -8.23 17.47
C GLY A 82 5.79 -7.07 18.38
N GLN A 83 6.39 -6.01 17.83
CA GLN A 83 6.81 -4.82 18.58
C GLN A 83 5.99 -3.59 18.21
N ASN A 84 6.10 -2.53 19.04
CA ASN A 84 5.49 -1.22 18.75
C ASN A 84 6.27 -0.50 17.66
N LYS A 85 5.92 -0.77 16.41
CA LYS A 85 6.66 -0.24 15.26
C LYS A 85 6.37 1.24 15.01
N ILE A 86 5.19 1.73 15.33
CA ILE A 86 4.88 3.17 15.30
C ILE A 86 5.80 3.92 16.25
N GLY A 87 5.90 3.47 17.51
CA GLY A 87 6.80 4.12 18.48
C GLY A 87 8.28 3.97 18.15
N MET A 88 8.71 2.80 17.65
CA MET A 88 10.11 2.55 17.28
C MET A 88 10.58 3.39 16.09
N ALA A 89 9.70 3.64 15.14
CA ALA A 89 10.00 4.40 13.93
C ALA A 89 9.67 5.89 14.06
N ASP A 90 9.15 6.31 15.22
CA ASP A 90 8.69 7.69 15.44
C ASP A 90 7.74 8.16 14.32
N ILE A 91 6.73 7.32 14.04
CA ILE A 91 5.71 7.61 13.03
C ILE A 91 4.60 8.41 13.68
N THR A 92 4.29 9.58 13.10
CA THR A 92 3.12 10.37 13.44
C THR A 92 1.90 9.93 12.64
N TYR A 93 0.72 10.07 13.24
CA TYR A 93 -0.52 9.63 12.61
C TYR A 93 -1.74 10.33 13.18
N ASP A 94 -2.76 10.43 12.35
CA ASP A 94 -4.13 10.74 12.78
C ASP A 94 -5.00 9.47 12.78
N PRO A 95 -6.01 9.37 13.66
CA PRO A 95 -7.03 8.33 13.55
C PRO A 95 -7.82 8.45 12.24
N GLY A 96 -8.12 7.32 11.62
CA GLY A 96 -9.01 7.29 10.46
C GLY A 96 -10.39 7.87 10.76
N LYS A 97 -11.03 8.42 9.75
CA LYS A 97 -12.38 9.02 9.88
C LYS A 97 -13.48 7.97 9.80
N TYR A 98 -13.29 6.94 8.99
CA TYR A 98 -14.28 5.90 8.70
C TYR A 98 -13.88 4.52 9.21
N VAL A 99 -12.61 4.37 9.65
CA VAL A 99 -12.08 3.14 10.22
C VAL A 99 -11.25 3.45 11.46
N ASP A 100 -11.23 2.54 12.43
CA ASP A 100 -10.42 2.66 13.63
C ASP A 100 -8.99 2.10 13.39
N ALA A 101 -8.27 2.80 12.52
CA ALA A 101 -6.89 2.49 12.12
C ALA A 101 -6.13 3.80 11.80
N PRO A 102 -4.79 3.83 11.90
CA PRO A 102 -4.02 5.06 11.76
C PRO A 102 -3.83 5.47 10.28
N ILE A 103 -4.01 6.75 9.99
CA ILE A 103 -3.55 7.44 8.79
C ILE A 103 -2.16 7.99 9.11
N LEU A 104 -1.14 7.61 8.34
CA LEU A 104 0.24 8.01 8.62
C LEU A 104 0.55 9.34 7.93
N ASP A 105 0.95 10.34 8.74
CA ASP A 105 1.11 11.73 8.28
C ASP A 105 2.19 11.91 7.21
N GLU A 106 3.21 11.05 7.20
CA GLU A 106 4.37 11.15 6.30
C GLU A 106 4.18 10.35 4.99
N CYS A 107 2.97 9.82 4.75
CA CYS A 107 2.65 9.06 3.54
C CYS A 107 1.90 9.94 2.53
N ILE A 108 2.31 9.85 1.27
CA ILE A 108 1.75 10.68 0.19
C ILE A 108 0.30 10.36 -0.18
N LEU A 109 -0.13 9.14 0.11
CA LEU A 109 -1.51 8.68 -0.08
C LEU A 109 -1.88 7.71 1.03
N SER A 110 -3.08 7.84 1.57
CA SER A 110 -3.64 6.90 2.54
C SER A 110 -5.06 6.50 2.16
N ILE A 111 -5.39 5.23 2.37
CA ILE A 111 -6.67 4.63 2.00
C ILE A 111 -7.27 3.96 3.23
N GLU A 112 -8.49 4.33 3.60
CA GLU A 112 -9.25 3.71 4.68
C GLU A 112 -10.06 2.52 4.15
N CYS A 113 -9.92 1.35 4.76
CA CYS A 113 -10.40 0.08 4.24
C CYS A 113 -11.22 -0.70 5.26
N LYS A 114 -12.37 -1.26 4.83
CA LYS A 114 -13.16 -2.25 5.59
C LYS A 114 -13.10 -3.60 4.91
N VAL A 115 -12.75 -4.63 5.68
CA VAL A 115 -12.65 -6.01 5.19
C VAL A 115 -14.03 -6.57 4.86
N GLU A 116 -14.19 -7.02 3.63
CA GLU A 116 -15.39 -7.68 3.14
C GLU A 116 -15.19 -9.21 3.05
N HIS A 117 -14.04 -9.65 2.54
CA HIS A 117 -13.70 -11.07 2.40
C HIS A 117 -12.27 -11.37 2.86
N ILE A 118 -12.06 -12.58 3.34
CA ILE A 118 -10.77 -13.10 3.77
C ILE A 118 -10.51 -14.40 3.02
N VAL A 119 -9.37 -14.47 2.32
CA VAL A 119 -8.94 -15.65 1.57
C VAL A 119 -7.56 -16.07 2.05
N GLU A 120 -7.46 -17.29 2.59
CA GLU A 120 -6.21 -17.86 3.06
C GLU A 120 -5.67 -18.88 2.06
N TYR A 121 -4.41 -18.73 1.66
CA TYR A 121 -3.74 -19.69 0.80
C TYR A 121 -2.22 -19.61 0.95
N GLY A 122 -1.54 -20.74 0.95
CA GLY A 122 -0.09 -20.84 0.88
C GLY A 122 0.67 -20.12 2.03
N GLY A 123 0.07 -20.00 3.21
CA GLY A 123 0.68 -19.30 4.36
C GLY A 123 0.50 -17.78 4.32
N TYR A 124 -0.38 -17.29 3.45
CA TYR A 124 -0.77 -15.89 3.33
C TYR A 124 -2.27 -15.73 3.48
N THR A 125 -2.66 -14.60 4.06
CA THR A 125 -4.04 -14.14 4.19
C THR A 125 -4.24 -12.94 3.29
N ASN A 126 -5.19 -13.01 2.36
CA ASN A 126 -5.59 -11.91 1.50
C ASN A 126 -6.88 -11.31 2.04
N PHE A 127 -6.83 -10.02 2.32
CA PHE A 127 -7.98 -9.23 2.73
C PHE A 127 -8.51 -8.49 1.51
N VAL A 128 -9.73 -8.84 1.08
CA VAL A 128 -10.48 -8.07 0.09
C VAL A 128 -11.33 -7.08 0.84
N ALA A 129 -11.13 -5.79 0.60
CA ALA A 129 -11.71 -4.72 1.37
C ALA A 129 -12.38 -3.67 0.48
N SER A 130 -13.45 -3.06 0.99
CA SER A 130 -14.05 -1.87 0.39
C SER A 130 -13.28 -0.62 0.82
N ILE A 131 -13.05 0.29 -0.12
CA ILE A 131 -12.42 1.58 0.13
C ILE A 131 -13.48 2.54 0.65
N LYS A 132 -13.22 3.14 1.83
CA LYS A 132 -14.13 4.11 2.47
C LYS A 132 -13.70 5.55 2.26
N ARG A 133 -12.39 5.79 2.10
CA ARG A 133 -11.83 7.12 1.86
C ARG A 133 -10.44 6.99 1.27
N ARG A 134 -10.07 7.95 0.44
CA ARG A 134 -8.71 8.20 -0.03
C ARG A 134 -8.29 9.58 0.43
N VAL A 135 -7.11 9.70 0.99
CA VAL A 135 -6.48 10.95 1.44
C VAL A 135 -5.14 11.06 0.76
N VAL A 136 -4.83 12.21 0.23
CA VAL A 136 -3.60 12.44 -0.51
C VAL A 136 -3.03 13.81 -0.09
N GLU A 137 -1.72 13.96 -0.15
CA GLU A 137 -1.06 15.24 0.07
C GLU A 137 -1.41 16.24 -1.04
N GLU A 138 -1.58 17.50 -0.68
CA GLU A 138 -1.91 18.57 -1.64
C GLU A 138 -0.84 18.75 -2.72
N SER A 139 0.42 18.43 -2.41
CA SER A 139 1.55 18.54 -3.37
C SER A 139 1.38 17.68 -4.62
N VAL A 140 0.67 16.55 -4.53
CA VAL A 140 0.49 15.59 -5.63
C VAL A 140 -0.90 15.65 -6.29
N ILE A 141 -1.70 16.67 -6.00
CA ILE A 141 -2.96 16.95 -6.69
C ILE A 141 -2.90 18.31 -7.39
N ASP A 142 -3.67 18.45 -8.45
CA ASP A 142 -3.84 19.72 -9.17
C ASP A 142 -4.94 20.59 -8.54
N GLU A 143 -5.17 21.77 -9.12
CA GLU A 143 -6.21 22.72 -8.67
C GLU A 143 -7.64 22.15 -8.77
N GLU A 144 -7.85 21.14 -9.60
CA GLU A 144 -9.13 20.43 -9.76
C GLU A 144 -9.27 19.24 -8.80
N GLY A 145 -8.24 18.94 -7.98
CA GLY A 145 -8.19 17.82 -7.04
C GLY A 145 -7.88 16.47 -7.70
N LYS A 146 -7.33 16.47 -8.92
CA LYS A 146 -6.91 15.24 -9.62
C LYS A 146 -5.45 14.92 -9.31
N LEU A 147 -5.13 13.63 -9.23
CA LEU A 147 -3.77 13.16 -8.96
C LEU A 147 -2.82 13.53 -10.12
N LYS A 148 -1.74 14.24 -9.79
CA LYS A 148 -0.63 14.51 -10.71
C LYS A 148 0.28 13.28 -10.77
N GLY A 149 0.00 12.37 -11.71
CA GLY A 149 0.68 11.07 -11.78
C GLY A 149 2.20 11.15 -11.94
N VAL A 150 2.72 12.22 -12.53
CA VAL A 150 4.17 12.43 -12.70
C VAL A 150 4.86 12.78 -11.38
N GLU A 151 4.18 13.48 -10.49
CA GLU A 151 4.70 13.89 -9.17
C GLU A 151 4.49 12.82 -8.09
N PHE A 152 3.68 11.81 -8.38
CA PHE A 152 3.42 10.68 -7.49
C PHE A 152 4.49 9.61 -7.64
N ASN A 153 5.46 9.58 -6.73
CA ASN A 153 6.63 8.68 -6.80
C ASN A 153 6.70 7.69 -5.63
N PRO A 154 5.88 6.63 -5.64
CA PRO A 154 5.92 5.58 -4.62
C PRO A 154 7.16 4.68 -4.75
N ILE A 155 7.45 3.93 -3.69
CA ILE A 155 8.54 2.96 -3.64
C ILE A 155 8.07 1.62 -4.20
N TYR A 156 8.92 0.93 -4.96
CA TYR A 156 8.65 -0.41 -5.48
C TYR A 156 9.67 -1.44 -5.02
N PHE A 157 9.22 -2.69 -4.81
CA PHE A 157 10.09 -3.86 -4.72
C PHE A 157 10.27 -4.50 -6.10
N VAL A 158 11.54 -4.79 -6.43
CA VAL A 158 11.94 -5.56 -7.60
C VAL A 158 12.97 -6.59 -7.18
N GLY A 159 12.86 -7.81 -7.71
CA GLY A 159 13.80 -8.90 -7.43
C GLY A 159 13.12 -10.23 -7.10
N ASP A 160 13.78 -11.05 -6.32
CA ASP A 160 13.31 -12.39 -5.96
C ASP A 160 13.55 -12.71 -4.47
N GLU A 161 13.55 -13.98 -4.09
CA GLU A 161 13.80 -14.39 -2.72
C GLU A 161 15.27 -14.22 -2.29
N TYR A 162 16.21 -14.14 -3.24
CA TYR A 162 17.64 -14.02 -2.99
C TYR A 162 18.09 -12.57 -2.92
N GLN A 163 17.55 -11.73 -3.79
CA GLN A 163 17.87 -10.30 -3.84
C GLN A 163 16.65 -9.47 -4.16
N ARG A 164 16.33 -8.54 -3.27
CA ARG A 164 15.28 -7.52 -3.46
C ARG A 164 15.89 -6.14 -3.30
N VAL A 165 15.49 -5.25 -4.18
CA VAL A 165 15.90 -3.85 -4.16
C VAL A 165 14.67 -2.95 -4.19
N TYR A 166 14.79 -1.78 -3.59
CA TYR A 166 13.84 -0.70 -3.79
C TYR A 166 14.12 -0.04 -5.13
N ARG A 167 13.06 0.28 -5.86
CA ARG A 167 13.13 1.08 -7.07
C ARG A 167 12.18 2.26 -6.93
N TYR A 168 12.56 3.34 -7.59
CA TYR A 168 11.82 4.59 -7.69
C TYR A 168 11.54 4.85 -9.16
N PHE A 169 10.53 5.67 -9.47
CA PHE A 169 10.35 6.14 -10.84
C PHE A 169 11.49 7.09 -11.23
N ASN A 170 11.79 7.13 -12.51
CA ASN A 170 12.58 8.19 -13.12
C ASN A 170 11.61 9.28 -13.63
N ASP A 171 12.18 10.39 -14.13
CA ASP A 171 11.39 11.51 -14.64
C ASP A 171 10.73 11.25 -16.00
N GLU A 172 10.93 10.05 -16.59
CA GLU A 172 10.33 9.69 -17.86
C GLU A 172 8.88 9.20 -17.67
N SER A 173 7.96 9.85 -18.35
CA SER A 173 6.55 9.46 -18.38
C SER A 173 5.97 9.55 -19.77
N ARG A 174 4.88 8.82 -20.02
CA ARG A 174 4.07 8.91 -21.23
C ARG A 174 2.60 8.78 -20.85
N ASN A 175 1.75 9.50 -21.53
CA ASN A 175 0.32 9.36 -21.32
C ASN A 175 -0.18 8.02 -21.87
N LEU A 176 -1.20 7.50 -21.23
CA LEU A 176 -1.91 6.32 -21.71
C LEU A 176 -2.56 6.65 -23.05
N GLY A 177 -2.34 5.81 -24.07
CA GLY A 177 -2.89 5.98 -25.39
C GLY A 177 -1.98 6.69 -26.40
N ASP A 178 -0.94 7.42 -25.99
CA ASP A 178 -0.02 8.14 -26.88
C ASP A 178 0.55 7.26 -28.01
N ASN A 179 0.86 5.99 -27.71
CA ASN A 179 1.47 5.09 -28.70
C ASN A 179 0.50 4.55 -29.76
N ILE A 180 -0.79 4.66 -29.53
CA ILE A 180 -1.85 4.17 -30.45
C ILE A 180 -2.75 5.30 -30.96
N GLY A 181 -2.43 6.56 -30.60
CA GLY A 181 -3.21 7.73 -31.02
C GLY A 181 -4.60 7.83 -30.40
N CYS A 182 -4.81 7.17 -29.24
CA CYS A 182 -6.04 7.29 -28.45
C CYS A 182 -5.84 8.32 -27.35
N SER A 183 -6.74 9.31 -27.23
CA SER A 183 -6.79 10.17 -26.05
C SER A 183 -7.49 9.43 -24.91
N ALA A 184 -7.02 9.61 -23.69
CA ALA A 184 -7.60 9.05 -22.45
C ALA A 184 -8.84 9.87 -21.98
N GLU A 185 -9.52 10.55 -22.89
CA GLU A 185 -10.78 11.24 -22.58
C GLU A 185 -11.91 10.22 -22.67
N ASP A 186 -12.60 10.05 -21.54
CA ASP A 186 -13.79 9.26 -21.27
C ASP A 186 -13.61 7.76 -20.94
N ASP A 187 -13.92 7.45 -19.67
CA ASP A 187 -14.40 6.16 -19.11
C ASP A 187 -13.62 4.87 -19.42
N GLY A 188 -12.30 4.88 -19.28
CA GLY A 188 -11.50 3.65 -19.31
C GLY A 188 -11.27 3.08 -20.72
N PRO A 189 -10.23 2.28 -20.95
CA PRO A 189 -9.87 1.84 -22.31
C PRO A 189 -10.92 0.87 -22.85
N THR A 190 -11.75 1.34 -23.74
CA THR A 190 -12.51 0.52 -24.67
C THR A 190 -11.63 0.17 -25.87
N CYS A 191 -10.47 -0.42 -25.62
CA CYS A 191 -9.72 -1.13 -26.63
C CYS A 191 -10.05 -2.60 -26.46
N GLY A 192 -11.06 -3.09 -27.23
CA GLY A 192 -11.39 -4.49 -27.36
C GLY A 192 -10.32 -5.27 -28.12
#